data_7433c868991b818c11b78c5d40c290c1
#
_entry.id   7433c868991b818c11b78c5d40c290c1
#
_cell.length_a   1.000
_cell.length_b   1.000
_cell.length_c   1.000
_cell.angle_alpha   90.00
_cell.angle_beta   90.00
_cell.angle_gamma   90.00
#
_symmetry.space_group_name_H-M   'P 1'
#
loop_
_entity.id
_entity.type
_entity.pdbx_description
1 polymer ?
#
loop_
_entity_poly.entity_id
_entity_poly.type
_entity_poly.pdbx_seq_one_letter_code
_entity_poly.pdbx_strand_id
1 'polypeptide(L)'
;VPFAFFPFRLRHALRRAGLGAALTLSAIASAQPAAPAPPPGAARALQQVPGYYHQAIGTLRVTALFDGVVQLPRAQIQGLAPAAIDALLQRRYVPESPQGLQTAVNAYLVHVGGRRVLVDAGTADCFGPGLGQVVANLQAAGVSPAQVDDVLLTHAHPDHLCGVLGADGARAFPTATLWLDDTELRYWEGPEAEARTPKALRFVVGQARRALAPYQAAGQVRSFKPGDAGLPAGIQALASPGHTPGHTSYLIDGGDAQKLLVWGDVVHYHVVQFARPSASFEADVDRVRAIASRRQLLAQAARAGWRVAGAHLPFPGLGHVRAEGAAYAWVPAEFSPLPAVPR
;
A
#
# COMPACT_ATOMS: atom_id res chain seq x y z
N VAL A 1 -26.24 -36.72 55.31
CA VAL A 1 -27.34 -37.48 55.92
C VAL A 1 -28.34 -36.50 56.49
N PRO A 2 -29.66 -36.61 56.37
CA PRO A 2 -30.50 -37.31 55.41
C PRO A 2 -31.52 -36.43 54.64
N PHE A 3 -32.03 -36.85 53.53
CA PHE A 3 -33.37 -37.28 53.12
C PHE A 3 -34.61 -36.50 53.61
N ALA A 4 -35.50 -36.11 52.68
CA ALA A 4 -36.93 -36.44 52.58
C ALA A 4 -37.57 -35.75 51.37
N PHE A 5 -37.97 -36.43 50.39
CA PHE A 5 -39.24 -37.00 49.88
C PHE A 5 -40.44 -36.05 49.76
N PHE A 6 -40.92 -35.86 48.52
CA PHE A 6 -42.24 -35.81 47.84
C PHE A 6 -43.54 -35.63 48.72
N PRO A 7 -44.70 -35.14 48.21
CA PRO A 7 -45.40 -35.73 47.07
C PRO A 7 -46.21 -34.81 46.11
N PHE A 8 -46.38 -35.33 44.87
CA PHE A 8 -47.52 -35.29 43.96
C PHE A 8 -48.86 -34.69 44.45
N ARG A 9 -49.48 -33.83 43.62
CA ARG A 9 -50.95 -33.88 43.34
C ARG A 9 -51.27 -33.38 41.90
N LEU A 10 -51.89 -34.24 41.18
CA LEU A 10 -52.62 -34.12 39.91
C LEU A 10 -53.94 -33.38 40.11
N ARG A 11 -54.38 -32.49 39.22
CA ARG A 11 -55.80 -32.29 38.85
C ARG A 11 -55.95 -31.52 37.55
N HIS A 12 -56.48 -32.28 36.58
CA HIS A 12 -57.54 -32.04 35.57
C HIS A 12 -57.58 -30.72 34.76
N ALA A 13 -57.39 -30.91 33.54
CA ALA A 13 -58.04 -30.56 32.29
C ALA A 13 -59.14 -29.50 32.28
N LEU A 14 -58.95 -28.51 31.40
CA LEU A 14 -60.09 -27.94 30.60
C LEU A 14 -59.54 -27.47 29.23
N ARG A 15 -60.09 -28.11 28.21
CA ARG A 15 -59.90 -27.76 26.80
C ARG A 15 -60.55 -26.40 26.53
N ARG A 16 -59.79 -25.46 25.92
CA ARG A 16 -60.39 -24.43 25.05
C ARG A 16 -59.62 -24.39 23.78
N ALA A 17 -60.31 -24.71 22.68
CA ALA A 17 -59.88 -24.53 21.31
C ALA A 17 -59.76 -23.02 21.02
N GLY A 18 -58.57 -22.52 20.69
CA GLY A 18 -58.34 -21.19 20.15
C GLY A 18 -57.76 -21.32 18.76
N LEU A 19 -58.54 -20.93 17.74
CA LEU A 19 -58.06 -20.75 16.37
C LEU A 19 -56.89 -19.75 16.39
N GLY A 20 -55.70 -20.21 16.20
CA GLY A 20 -54.52 -19.38 15.93
C GLY A 20 -54.40 -19.16 14.42
N ALA A 21 -54.76 -17.99 13.93
CA ALA A 21 -54.47 -17.57 12.58
C ALA A 21 -52.95 -17.38 12.45
N ALA A 22 -52.28 -18.27 11.73
CA ALA A 22 -50.89 -18.11 11.34
C ALA A 22 -50.81 -17.02 10.26
N LEU A 23 -50.36 -15.83 10.63
CA LEU A 23 -49.95 -14.79 9.70
C LEU A 23 -48.59 -15.18 9.11
N THR A 24 -48.63 -15.76 7.91
CA THR A 24 -47.42 -15.92 7.10
C THR A 24 -47.04 -14.55 6.54
N LEU A 25 -46.02 -13.92 7.12
CA LEU A 25 -45.34 -12.80 6.48
C LEU A 25 -44.57 -13.30 5.25
N SER A 26 -45.18 -13.16 4.08
CA SER A 26 -44.47 -13.30 2.81
C SER A 26 -43.55 -12.12 2.67
N ALA A 27 -42.22 -12.34 2.83
CA ALA A 27 -41.19 -11.37 2.47
C ALA A 27 -41.24 -11.17 0.94
N ILE A 28 -41.84 -10.08 0.50
CA ILE A 28 -41.73 -9.64 -0.90
C ILE A 28 -40.30 -9.17 -1.09
N ALA A 29 -39.46 -10.03 -1.65
CA ALA A 29 -38.15 -9.63 -2.16
C ALA A 29 -38.41 -8.67 -3.33
N SER A 30 -38.16 -7.38 -3.10
CA SER A 30 -38.17 -6.38 -4.15
C SER A 30 -37.02 -6.69 -5.10
N ALA A 31 -37.34 -7.36 -6.21
CA ALA A 31 -36.37 -7.50 -7.31
C ALA A 31 -36.08 -6.09 -7.84
N GLN A 32 -34.88 -5.59 -7.63
CA GLN A 32 -34.40 -4.39 -8.33
C GLN A 32 -34.50 -4.66 -9.84
N PRO A 33 -35.11 -3.74 -10.64
CA PRO A 33 -35.12 -3.89 -12.07
C PRO A 33 -33.70 -4.00 -12.59
N ALA A 34 -33.39 -5.03 -13.35
CA ALA A 34 -32.13 -5.18 -14.05
C ALA A 34 -31.88 -3.93 -14.91
N ALA A 35 -30.67 -3.37 -14.83
CA ALA A 35 -30.28 -2.25 -15.70
C ALA A 35 -30.57 -2.62 -17.17
N PRO A 36 -31.11 -1.70 -18.00
CA PRO A 36 -31.41 -1.99 -19.39
C PRO A 36 -30.15 -2.45 -20.12
N ALA A 37 -30.27 -3.51 -20.91
CA ALA A 37 -29.17 -4.00 -21.73
C ALA A 37 -28.71 -2.88 -22.69
N PRO A 38 -27.41 -2.69 -22.89
CA PRO A 38 -26.90 -1.68 -23.83
C PRO A 38 -27.41 -1.99 -25.25
N PRO A 39 -27.65 -0.96 -26.07
CA PRO A 39 -28.16 -1.15 -27.42
C PRO A 39 -27.22 -2.04 -28.24
N PRO A 40 -27.77 -2.91 -29.13
CA PRO A 40 -26.96 -3.76 -29.99
C PRO A 40 -26.05 -2.89 -30.89
N GLY A 41 -24.73 -3.10 -30.79
CA GLY A 41 -23.74 -2.36 -31.57
C GLY A 41 -22.94 -1.29 -30.81
N ALA A 42 -23.26 -0.95 -29.56
CA ALA A 42 -22.37 -0.15 -28.74
C ALA A 42 -21.13 -0.97 -28.39
N ALA A 43 -19.96 -0.60 -28.94
CA ALA A 43 -18.69 -1.19 -28.56
C ALA A 43 -18.52 -1.02 -27.05
N ARG A 44 -18.51 -2.12 -26.30
CA ARG A 44 -18.27 -2.09 -24.85
C ARG A 44 -16.85 -1.56 -24.65
N ALA A 45 -16.72 -0.44 -24.00
CA ALA A 45 -15.41 0.09 -23.67
C ALA A 45 -14.59 -0.99 -22.95
N LEU A 46 -13.40 -1.28 -23.45
CA LEU A 46 -12.51 -2.22 -22.81
C LEU A 46 -12.13 -1.67 -21.43
N GLN A 47 -12.33 -2.48 -20.40
CA GLN A 47 -11.88 -2.18 -19.06
C GLN A 47 -10.71 -3.08 -18.71
N GLN A 48 -9.68 -2.50 -18.11
CA GLN A 48 -8.58 -3.27 -17.53
C GLN A 48 -9.10 -4.08 -16.33
N VAL A 49 -8.47 -5.22 -16.06
CA VAL A 49 -8.72 -5.98 -14.82
C VAL A 49 -8.46 -5.10 -13.59
N PRO A 50 -9.12 -5.35 -12.44
CA PRO A 50 -8.80 -4.62 -11.21
C PRO A 50 -7.31 -4.66 -10.89
N GLY A 51 -6.76 -3.53 -10.45
CA GLY A 51 -5.32 -3.36 -10.19
C GLY A 51 -4.90 -3.93 -8.84
N TYR A 52 -5.17 -5.21 -8.57
CA TYR A 52 -4.64 -5.88 -7.39
C TYR A 52 -4.05 -7.25 -7.76
N TYR A 53 -3.06 -7.68 -6.96
CA TYR A 53 -2.42 -8.98 -7.11
C TYR A 53 -2.10 -9.56 -5.74
N HIS A 54 -2.54 -10.80 -5.50
CA HIS A 54 -2.27 -11.51 -4.24
C HIS A 54 -1.05 -12.41 -4.37
N GLN A 55 -0.21 -12.41 -3.33
CA GLN A 55 0.90 -13.32 -3.21
C GLN A 55 1.06 -13.79 -1.76
N ALA A 56 1.33 -15.10 -1.58
CA ALA A 56 1.77 -15.64 -0.31
C ALA A 56 3.30 -15.56 -0.20
N ILE A 57 3.80 -15.15 0.97
CA ILE A 57 5.24 -15.10 1.28
C ILE A 57 5.39 -15.68 2.70
N GLY A 58 5.72 -16.97 2.79
CA GLY A 58 5.61 -17.68 4.06
C GLY A 58 4.20 -17.61 4.61
N THR A 59 4.05 -17.12 5.83
CA THR A 59 2.75 -16.93 6.50
C THR A 59 2.04 -15.63 6.10
N LEU A 60 2.71 -14.73 5.39
CA LEU A 60 2.12 -13.46 4.95
C LEU A 60 1.17 -13.67 3.77
N ARG A 61 0.05 -12.97 3.80
CA ARG A 61 -0.78 -12.70 2.63
C ARG A 61 -0.54 -11.27 2.20
N VAL A 62 0.07 -11.09 1.04
CA VAL A 62 0.40 -9.79 0.47
C VAL A 62 -0.53 -9.49 -0.67
N THR A 63 -1.11 -8.30 -0.69
CA THR A 63 -1.90 -7.79 -1.81
C THR A 63 -1.23 -6.52 -2.32
N ALA A 64 -0.62 -6.60 -3.51
CA ALA A 64 -0.18 -5.40 -4.22
C ALA A 64 -1.42 -4.67 -4.74
N LEU A 65 -1.45 -3.35 -4.56
CA LEU A 65 -2.54 -2.45 -4.98
C LEU A 65 -1.96 -1.41 -5.92
N PHE A 66 -2.42 -1.42 -7.16
CA PHE A 66 -2.01 -0.45 -8.16
C PHE A 66 -2.78 0.84 -8.00
N ASP A 67 -2.08 1.96 -7.86
CA ASP A 67 -2.70 3.29 -7.78
C ASP A 67 -2.89 3.92 -9.16
N GLY A 68 -1.97 3.65 -10.06
CA GLY A 68 -1.92 4.21 -11.40
C GLY A 68 -0.49 4.40 -11.89
N VAL A 69 -0.33 5.31 -12.83
CA VAL A 69 0.95 5.62 -13.48
C VAL A 69 1.23 7.11 -13.42
N VAL A 70 2.41 7.46 -12.96
CA VAL A 70 2.99 8.81 -13.11
C VAL A 70 3.98 8.81 -14.27
N GLN A 71 4.19 9.98 -14.89
CA GLN A 71 5.19 10.19 -15.91
C GLN A 71 6.37 10.93 -15.28
N LEU A 72 7.50 10.26 -15.10
CA LEU A 72 8.70 10.87 -14.52
C LEU A 72 9.66 11.30 -15.63
N PRO A 73 9.94 12.62 -15.79
CA PRO A 73 10.85 13.11 -16.80
C PRO A 73 12.25 12.50 -16.66
N ARG A 74 12.82 12.01 -17.75
CA ARG A 74 14.19 11.45 -17.74
C ARG A 74 15.26 12.46 -17.31
N ALA A 75 15.01 13.75 -17.51
CA ALA A 75 15.88 14.83 -17.09
C ALA A 75 16.09 14.87 -15.56
N GLN A 76 15.17 14.28 -14.79
CA GLN A 76 15.28 14.17 -13.34
C GLN A 76 16.25 13.05 -12.88
N ILE A 77 16.70 12.19 -13.80
CA ILE A 77 17.75 11.20 -13.51
C ILE A 77 19.09 11.93 -13.45
N GLN A 78 19.77 11.84 -12.32
CA GLN A 78 21.00 12.54 -12.04
C GLN A 78 22.20 11.58 -11.91
N GLY A 79 23.40 12.09 -12.19
CA GLY A 79 24.65 11.34 -12.01
C GLY A 79 25.04 10.40 -13.17
N LEU A 80 24.34 10.49 -14.32
CA LEU A 80 24.65 9.76 -15.55
C LEU A 80 24.61 10.68 -16.76
N ALA A 81 25.43 10.38 -17.78
CA ALA A 81 25.32 11.02 -19.08
C ALA A 81 24.03 10.59 -19.80
N PRO A 82 23.36 11.48 -20.56
CA PRO A 82 22.12 11.17 -21.29
C PRO A 82 22.24 9.92 -22.17
N ALA A 83 23.31 9.74 -22.93
CA ALA A 83 23.52 8.57 -23.77
C ALA A 83 23.57 7.24 -22.99
N ALA A 84 24.07 7.27 -21.74
CA ALA A 84 24.07 6.08 -20.87
C ALA A 84 22.65 5.75 -20.38
N ILE A 85 21.84 6.77 -20.09
CA ILE A 85 20.41 6.60 -19.75
C ILE A 85 19.68 6.01 -20.95
N ASP A 86 19.84 6.58 -22.14
CA ASP A 86 19.20 6.12 -23.37
C ASP A 86 19.49 4.64 -23.65
N ALA A 87 20.77 4.23 -23.55
CA ALA A 87 21.19 2.85 -23.76
C ALA A 87 20.52 1.88 -22.76
N LEU A 88 20.29 2.29 -21.53
CA LEU A 88 19.62 1.48 -20.49
C LEU A 88 18.11 1.36 -20.80
N LEU A 89 17.46 2.46 -21.16
CA LEU A 89 16.03 2.50 -21.45
C LEU A 89 15.68 1.68 -22.70
N GLN A 90 16.45 1.82 -23.78
CA GLN A 90 16.28 1.05 -25.03
C GLN A 90 16.36 -0.46 -24.81
N ARG A 91 17.25 -0.91 -23.91
CA ARG A 91 17.41 -2.34 -23.60
C ARG A 91 16.22 -2.98 -22.91
N ARG A 92 15.35 -2.18 -22.31
CA ARG A 92 14.24 -2.64 -21.46
C ARG A 92 12.87 -2.22 -21.96
N TYR A 93 12.80 -1.54 -23.11
CA TYR A 93 11.54 -1.11 -23.73
C TYR A 93 10.61 -0.38 -22.74
N VAL A 94 11.18 0.53 -21.93
CA VAL A 94 10.37 1.30 -20.98
C VAL A 94 9.46 2.24 -21.78
N PRO A 95 8.14 2.23 -21.56
CA PRO A 95 7.26 3.16 -22.23
C PRO A 95 7.60 4.60 -21.83
N GLU A 96 7.71 5.46 -22.82
CA GLU A 96 8.00 6.87 -22.65
C GLU A 96 7.01 7.72 -23.45
N SER A 97 6.55 8.78 -22.85
CA SER A 97 5.73 9.81 -23.47
C SER A 97 6.49 11.14 -23.48
N PRO A 98 5.96 12.20 -24.14
CA PRO A 98 6.53 13.54 -24.07
C PRO A 98 6.62 14.08 -22.62
N GLN A 99 5.81 13.55 -21.70
CA GLN A 99 5.78 13.93 -20.28
C GLN A 99 6.82 13.18 -19.44
N GLY A 100 7.31 12.01 -19.89
CA GLY A 100 8.32 11.24 -19.19
C GLY A 100 8.18 9.73 -19.32
N LEU A 101 8.92 9.03 -18.46
CA LEU A 101 8.93 7.58 -18.38
C LEU A 101 7.75 7.09 -17.57
N GLN A 102 7.05 6.09 -18.09
CA GLN A 102 5.96 5.44 -17.37
C GLN A 102 6.47 4.80 -16.08
N THR A 103 5.94 5.24 -14.95
CA THR A 103 6.33 4.80 -13.62
C THR A 103 5.09 4.43 -12.83
N ALA A 104 5.01 3.20 -12.34
CA ALA A 104 3.88 2.74 -11.52
C ALA A 104 3.90 3.41 -10.15
N VAL A 105 2.72 3.53 -9.54
CA VAL A 105 2.54 3.81 -8.12
C VAL A 105 1.81 2.62 -7.50
N ASN A 106 2.43 1.97 -6.52
CA ASN A 106 1.92 0.78 -5.85
C ASN A 106 1.89 0.98 -4.33
N ALA A 107 0.86 0.43 -3.69
CA ALA A 107 0.77 0.24 -2.26
C ALA A 107 0.62 -1.25 -1.93
N TYR A 108 0.84 -1.64 -0.67
CA TYR A 108 0.85 -3.06 -0.30
C TYR A 108 0.05 -3.32 0.97
N LEU A 109 -1.03 -4.08 0.87
CA LEU A 109 -1.73 -4.61 2.03
C LEU A 109 -1.08 -5.92 2.45
N VAL A 110 -0.68 -6.03 3.71
CA VAL A 110 -0.05 -7.22 4.29
C VAL A 110 -0.87 -7.70 5.48
N HIS A 111 -1.24 -8.98 5.47
CA HIS A 111 -1.81 -9.64 6.64
C HIS A 111 -0.65 -10.22 7.45
N VAL A 112 -0.40 -9.68 8.63
CA VAL A 112 0.70 -10.04 9.54
C VAL A 112 0.25 -9.91 10.99
N GLY A 113 0.59 -10.87 11.85
CA GLY A 113 0.26 -10.83 13.28
C GLY A 113 -1.24 -10.69 13.59
N GLY A 114 -2.12 -11.19 12.72
CA GLY A 114 -3.58 -11.05 12.84
C GLY A 114 -4.13 -9.67 12.43
N ARG A 115 -3.29 -8.77 11.93
CA ARG A 115 -3.65 -7.41 11.52
C ARG A 115 -3.58 -7.25 10.00
N ARG A 116 -4.34 -6.30 9.47
CA ARG A 116 -4.27 -5.81 8.09
C ARG A 116 -3.50 -4.50 8.08
N VAL A 117 -2.28 -4.56 7.59
CA VAL A 117 -1.35 -3.43 7.55
C VAL A 117 -1.18 -2.99 6.11
N LEU A 118 -1.54 -1.75 5.82
CA LEU A 118 -1.31 -1.12 4.52
C LEU A 118 0.02 -0.36 4.58
N VAL A 119 0.91 -0.61 3.63
CA VAL A 119 2.14 0.17 3.46
C VAL A 119 1.95 1.09 2.27
N ASP A 120 1.99 2.39 2.54
CA ASP A 120 1.60 3.50 1.68
C ASP A 120 0.12 3.44 1.23
N ALA A 121 -0.42 4.56 0.78
CA ALA A 121 -1.85 4.68 0.49
C ALA A 121 -2.17 5.21 -0.92
N GLY A 122 -1.17 5.56 -1.72
CA GLY A 122 -1.35 6.12 -3.06
C GLY A 122 -1.67 7.61 -3.06
N THR A 123 -2.10 8.09 -4.22
CA THR A 123 -2.21 9.53 -4.55
C THR A 123 -3.56 10.16 -4.23
N ALA A 124 -4.64 9.40 -4.12
CA ALA A 124 -6.01 9.93 -4.14
C ALA A 124 -6.19 10.98 -5.27
N ASP A 125 -6.53 12.24 -4.92
CA ASP A 125 -6.73 13.35 -5.84
C ASP A 125 -5.49 14.23 -6.07
N CYS A 126 -4.35 13.93 -5.41
CA CYS A 126 -3.19 14.82 -5.38
C CYS A 126 -2.46 14.96 -6.73
N PHE A 127 -2.56 14.00 -7.62
CA PHE A 127 -1.86 13.98 -8.92
C PHE A 127 -2.79 13.96 -10.15
N GLY A 128 -4.09 14.20 -9.95
CA GLY A 128 -5.03 14.28 -11.06
C GLY A 128 -5.55 12.93 -11.58
N PRO A 129 -6.20 12.91 -12.75
CA PRO A 129 -6.92 11.75 -13.26
C PRO A 129 -5.98 10.61 -13.65
N GLY A 130 -6.44 9.37 -13.48
CA GLY A 130 -5.69 8.15 -13.83
C GLY A 130 -4.86 7.54 -12.70
N LEU A 131 -4.87 8.19 -11.53
CA LEU A 131 -4.29 7.74 -10.26
C LEU A 131 -5.38 7.66 -9.19
N GLY A 132 -5.01 7.37 -7.94
CA GLY A 132 -5.94 7.31 -6.81
C GLY A 132 -6.77 6.02 -6.74
N GLN A 133 -6.27 4.91 -7.32
CA GLN A 133 -7.01 3.65 -7.41
C GLN A 133 -6.79 2.70 -6.21
N VAL A 134 -5.94 3.04 -5.23
CA VAL A 134 -5.60 2.13 -4.12
C VAL A 134 -6.85 1.68 -3.37
N VAL A 135 -7.74 2.61 -2.98
CA VAL A 135 -8.95 2.28 -2.23
C VAL A 135 -9.92 1.42 -3.06
N ALA A 136 -10.11 1.77 -4.33
CA ALA A 136 -10.97 0.98 -5.23
C ALA A 136 -10.42 -0.44 -5.44
N ASN A 137 -9.12 -0.58 -5.64
CA ASN A 137 -8.46 -1.88 -5.80
C ASN A 137 -8.44 -2.69 -4.49
N LEU A 138 -8.31 -2.04 -3.34
CA LEU A 138 -8.47 -2.67 -2.03
C LEU A 138 -9.87 -3.28 -1.87
N GLN A 139 -10.92 -2.53 -2.23
CA GLN A 139 -12.30 -3.00 -2.18
C GLN A 139 -12.55 -4.13 -3.20
N ALA A 140 -12.00 -4.02 -4.41
CA ALA A 140 -12.07 -5.08 -5.41
C ALA A 140 -11.35 -6.36 -4.95
N ALA A 141 -10.31 -6.23 -4.12
CA ALA A 141 -9.62 -7.34 -3.47
C ALA A 141 -10.39 -7.93 -2.27
N GLY A 142 -11.60 -7.44 -1.98
CA GLY A 142 -12.48 -7.93 -0.93
C GLY A 142 -12.20 -7.38 0.46
N VAL A 143 -11.44 -6.28 0.58
CA VAL A 143 -11.12 -5.64 1.86
C VAL A 143 -11.73 -4.23 1.92
N SER A 144 -12.57 -3.99 2.91
CA SER A 144 -13.09 -2.64 3.19
C SER A 144 -12.00 -1.77 3.83
N PRO A 145 -11.92 -0.47 3.49
CA PRO A 145 -11.00 0.45 4.15
C PRO A 145 -11.12 0.48 5.69
N ALA A 146 -12.33 0.29 6.23
CA ALA A 146 -12.56 0.19 7.68
C ALA A 146 -11.97 -1.08 8.32
N GLN A 147 -11.52 -2.04 7.52
CA GLN A 147 -10.85 -3.25 8.02
C GLN A 147 -9.32 -3.12 8.05
N VAL A 148 -8.76 -2.01 7.60
CA VAL A 148 -7.34 -1.74 7.72
C VAL A 148 -7.05 -1.27 9.15
N ASP A 149 -6.15 -1.97 9.82
CA ASP A 149 -5.81 -1.71 11.22
C ASP A 149 -4.71 -0.65 11.36
N ASP A 150 -3.77 -0.66 10.42
CA ASP A 150 -2.61 0.25 10.40
C ASP A 150 -2.29 0.69 8.99
N VAL A 151 -1.85 1.93 8.84
CA VAL A 151 -1.20 2.43 7.63
C VAL A 151 0.22 2.83 8.01
N LEU A 152 1.21 2.16 7.44
CA LEU A 152 2.63 2.48 7.60
C LEU A 152 3.07 3.31 6.41
N LEU A 153 3.47 4.54 6.63
CA LEU A 153 3.96 5.41 5.57
C LEU A 153 5.48 5.29 5.46
N THR A 154 5.97 5.02 4.26
CA THR A 154 7.42 5.01 4.00
C THR A 154 7.97 6.43 4.13
N HIS A 155 7.22 7.40 3.64
CA HIS A 155 7.48 8.84 3.76
C HIS A 155 6.20 9.63 3.40
N ALA A 156 6.24 10.95 3.48
CA ALA A 156 5.05 11.78 3.33
C ALA A 156 4.94 12.50 1.97
N HIS A 157 5.50 11.94 0.90
CA HIS A 157 5.19 12.44 -0.44
C HIS A 157 3.76 12.10 -0.83
N PRO A 158 3.15 12.91 -1.71
CA PRO A 158 1.71 12.82 -2.01
C PRO A 158 1.27 11.48 -2.59
N ASP A 159 2.13 10.81 -3.34
CA ASP A 159 1.83 9.51 -3.96
C ASP A 159 1.94 8.31 -3.00
N HIS A 160 2.35 8.55 -1.77
CA HIS A 160 2.35 7.58 -0.67
C HIS A 160 1.32 7.91 0.40
N LEU A 161 1.09 9.21 0.63
CA LEU A 161 0.30 9.69 1.75
C LEU A 161 -1.13 10.10 1.37
N CYS A 162 -1.34 10.77 0.23
CA CYS A 162 -2.64 11.42 -0.05
C CYS A 162 -3.83 10.46 -0.01
N GLY A 163 -3.62 9.18 -0.36
CA GLY A 163 -4.67 8.15 -0.33
C GLY A 163 -5.22 7.82 1.04
N VAL A 164 -4.66 8.39 2.13
CA VAL A 164 -5.28 8.31 3.46
C VAL A 164 -6.56 9.16 3.56
N LEU A 165 -6.81 10.05 2.57
CA LEU A 165 -8.03 10.85 2.49
C LEU A 165 -9.00 10.30 1.45
N GLY A 166 -10.29 10.32 1.80
CA GLY A 166 -11.39 10.18 0.85
C GLY A 166 -11.60 11.48 0.04
N ALA A 167 -12.40 11.38 -1.02
CA ALA A 167 -12.72 12.53 -1.88
C ALA A 167 -13.42 13.70 -1.13
N ASP A 168 -14.06 13.40 -0.02
CA ASP A 168 -14.68 14.37 0.89
C ASP A 168 -13.70 15.00 1.90
N GLY A 169 -12.43 14.63 1.85
CA GLY A 169 -11.40 15.04 2.80
C GLY A 169 -11.47 14.32 4.15
N ALA A 170 -12.40 13.38 4.34
CA ALA A 170 -12.46 12.54 5.53
C ALA A 170 -11.39 11.45 5.50
N ARG A 171 -11.17 10.79 6.63
CA ARG A 171 -10.23 9.66 6.73
C ARG A 171 -10.70 8.48 5.87
N ALA A 172 -9.92 8.08 4.87
CA ALA A 172 -10.22 6.92 4.03
C ALA A 172 -10.18 5.61 4.85
N PHE A 173 -9.30 5.54 5.85
CA PHE A 173 -9.14 4.38 6.74
C PHE A 173 -9.54 4.77 8.19
N PRO A 174 -10.83 4.81 8.51
CA PRO A 174 -11.34 5.47 9.72
C PRO A 174 -10.90 4.80 11.03
N THR A 175 -10.55 3.51 10.99
CA THR A 175 -10.11 2.72 12.15
C THR A 175 -8.60 2.58 12.26
N ALA A 176 -7.86 2.94 11.20
CA ALA A 176 -6.43 2.72 11.14
C ALA A 176 -5.63 3.71 11.98
N THR A 177 -4.53 3.22 12.55
CA THR A 177 -3.45 4.06 13.05
C THR A 177 -2.48 4.36 11.92
N LEU A 178 -2.16 5.63 11.69
CA LEU A 178 -1.10 6.05 10.80
C LEU A 178 0.24 6.06 11.53
N TRP A 179 1.23 5.39 10.95
CA TRP A 179 2.58 5.31 11.47
C TRP A 179 3.56 6.02 10.53
N LEU A 180 4.41 6.87 11.08
CA LEU A 180 5.38 7.65 10.33
C LEU A 180 6.66 7.82 11.15
N ASP A 181 7.83 7.81 10.50
CA ASP A 181 9.08 8.15 11.17
C ASP A 181 9.00 9.55 11.80
N ASP A 182 9.52 9.69 13.02
CA ASP A 182 9.48 10.93 13.79
C ASP A 182 10.25 12.07 13.08
N THR A 183 11.32 11.73 12.36
CA THR A 183 12.08 12.72 11.56
C THR A 183 11.26 13.18 10.36
N GLU A 184 10.54 12.26 9.72
CA GLU A 184 9.66 12.55 8.58
C GLU A 184 8.52 13.45 9.00
N LEU A 185 7.82 13.10 10.09
CA LEU A 185 6.71 13.89 10.61
C LEU A 185 7.17 15.32 10.92
N ARG A 186 8.28 15.48 11.65
CA ARG A 186 8.84 16.82 11.96
C ARG A 186 9.31 17.57 10.73
N TYR A 187 9.81 16.86 9.73
CA TYR A 187 10.27 17.49 8.49
C TYR A 187 9.12 18.19 7.76
N TRP A 188 7.97 17.56 7.61
CA TRP A 188 6.85 18.10 6.85
C TRP A 188 5.93 19.01 7.66
N GLU A 189 5.80 18.79 8.96
CA GLU A 189 4.92 19.60 9.82
C GLU A 189 5.62 20.76 10.51
N GLY A 190 6.93 20.72 10.62
CA GLY A 190 7.73 21.76 11.28
C GLY A 190 7.48 23.14 10.67
N PRO A 191 7.63 24.21 11.46
CA PRO A 191 7.35 25.59 11.03
C PRO A 191 8.24 26.02 9.84
N GLU A 192 9.42 25.44 9.70
CA GLU A 192 10.34 25.75 8.63
C GLU A 192 10.17 24.90 7.37
N ALA A 193 9.18 23.99 7.33
CA ALA A 193 8.98 23.05 6.22
C ALA A 193 8.90 23.76 4.86
N GLU A 194 8.10 24.83 4.78
CA GLU A 194 7.95 25.61 3.54
C GLU A 194 9.21 26.41 3.19
N ALA A 195 9.90 26.96 4.18
CA ALA A 195 11.11 27.76 3.96
C ALA A 195 12.26 26.94 3.38
N ARG A 196 12.42 25.68 3.85
CA ARG A 196 13.49 24.76 3.37
C ARG A 196 13.11 24.03 2.08
N THR A 197 11.83 23.96 1.74
CA THR A 197 11.37 23.29 0.53
C THR A 197 11.46 24.23 -0.67
N PRO A 198 12.07 23.79 -1.79
CA PRO A 198 12.09 24.58 -3.03
C PRO A 198 10.70 25.05 -3.41
N LYS A 199 10.58 26.29 -3.90
CA LYS A 199 9.27 26.91 -4.18
C LYS A 199 8.35 26.04 -5.04
N ALA A 200 8.92 25.35 -6.05
CA ALA A 200 8.17 24.46 -6.94
C ALA A 200 7.59 23.22 -6.23
N LEU A 201 8.13 22.82 -5.08
CA LEU A 201 7.72 21.62 -4.32
C LEU A 201 6.97 21.97 -3.02
N ARG A 202 6.73 23.27 -2.73
CA ARG A 202 6.02 23.66 -1.49
C ARG A 202 4.60 23.13 -1.40
N PHE A 203 3.97 22.83 -2.54
CA PHE A 203 2.65 22.18 -2.55
C PHE A 203 2.66 20.84 -1.81
N VAL A 204 3.78 20.11 -1.80
CA VAL A 204 3.96 18.85 -1.06
C VAL A 204 3.75 19.05 0.43
N VAL A 205 4.29 20.14 1.01
CA VAL A 205 4.10 20.48 2.43
C VAL A 205 2.62 20.66 2.76
N GLY A 206 1.91 21.40 1.91
CA GLY A 206 0.46 21.62 2.08
C GLY A 206 -0.34 20.32 1.99
N GLN A 207 0.02 19.44 1.04
CA GLN A 207 -0.63 18.14 0.88
C GLN A 207 -0.36 17.21 2.07
N ALA A 208 0.87 17.15 2.56
CA ALA A 208 1.23 16.37 3.74
C ALA A 208 0.43 16.80 4.98
N ARG A 209 0.39 18.11 5.26
CA ARG A 209 -0.40 18.67 6.36
C ARG A 209 -1.90 18.38 6.21
N ARG A 210 -2.45 18.57 5.00
CA ARG A 210 -3.86 18.27 4.70
C ARG A 210 -4.20 16.82 5.01
N ALA A 211 -3.32 15.90 4.59
CA ALA A 211 -3.57 14.47 4.74
C ALA A 211 -3.44 13.99 6.19
N LEU A 212 -2.52 14.54 6.96
CA LEU A 212 -2.30 14.16 8.36
C LEU A 212 -3.33 14.75 9.32
N ALA A 213 -3.83 15.94 9.05
CA ALA A 213 -4.68 16.69 9.98
C ALA A 213 -5.93 15.94 10.50
N PRO A 214 -6.74 15.23 9.70
CA PRO A 214 -7.89 14.48 10.20
C PRO A 214 -7.52 13.30 11.12
N TYR A 215 -6.37 12.68 10.89
CA TYR A 215 -5.87 11.58 11.72
C TYR A 215 -5.28 12.10 13.04
N GLN A 216 -4.60 13.25 12.99
CA GLN A 216 -4.10 13.92 14.20
C GLN A 216 -5.25 14.37 15.09
N ALA A 217 -6.28 15.00 14.51
CA ALA A 217 -7.47 15.41 15.24
C ALA A 217 -8.18 14.22 15.92
N ALA A 218 -8.09 13.03 15.33
CA ALA A 218 -8.62 11.79 15.88
C ALA A 218 -7.67 11.07 16.85
N GLY A 219 -6.45 11.57 17.07
CA GLY A 219 -5.42 10.90 17.87
C GLY A 219 -4.89 9.60 17.27
N GLN A 220 -4.99 9.45 15.94
CA GLN A 220 -4.62 8.23 15.20
C GLN A 220 -3.28 8.33 14.48
N VAL A 221 -2.47 9.34 14.74
CA VAL A 221 -1.08 9.39 14.24
C VAL A 221 -0.13 8.91 15.34
N ARG A 222 0.78 8.04 14.98
CA ARG A 222 1.88 7.55 15.82
C ARG A 222 3.20 7.78 15.10
N SER A 223 4.15 8.40 15.77
CA SER A 223 5.52 8.47 15.28
C SER A 223 6.40 7.42 15.96
N PHE A 224 7.45 7.00 15.28
CA PHE A 224 8.44 6.06 15.76
C PHE A 224 9.84 6.47 15.30
N LYS A 225 10.87 5.88 15.90
CA LYS A 225 12.24 5.89 15.39
C LYS A 225 12.59 4.47 14.93
N PRO A 226 13.33 4.32 13.82
CA PRO A 226 13.82 3.00 13.40
C PRO A 226 14.56 2.31 14.55
N GLY A 227 14.14 1.08 14.86
CA GLY A 227 14.64 0.33 16.02
C GLY A 227 13.74 0.36 17.25
N ASP A 228 12.73 1.23 17.31
CA ASP A 228 11.73 1.23 18.38
C ASP A 228 10.85 -0.03 18.32
N ALA A 229 10.41 -0.49 19.51
CA ALA A 229 9.56 -1.66 19.68
C ALA A 229 8.05 -1.34 19.62
N GLY A 230 7.63 -0.32 18.88
CA GLY A 230 6.25 0.17 18.87
C GLY A 230 5.40 -0.24 17.68
N LEU A 231 6.00 -0.71 16.60
CA LEU A 231 5.31 -1.10 15.38
C LEU A 231 4.48 -2.37 15.55
N PRO A 232 3.51 -2.63 14.65
CA PRO A 232 2.78 -3.90 14.64
C PRO A 232 3.71 -5.11 14.61
N ALA A 233 3.33 -6.16 15.34
CA ALA A 233 4.16 -7.37 15.49
C ALA A 233 4.56 -7.98 14.15
N GLY A 234 5.81 -8.40 14.02
CA GLY A 234 6.37 -8.96 12.78
C GLY A 234 6.91 -7.92 11.80
N ILE A 235 6.86 -6.63 12.12
CA ILE A 235 7.34 -5.54 11.27
C ILE A 235 8.51 -4.81 11.94
N GLN A 236 9.58 -4.64 11.17
CA GLN A 236 10.76 -3.87 11.56
C GLN A 236 10.93 -2.67 10.63
N ALA A 237 11.06 -1.48 11.19
CA ALA A 237 11.46 -0.28 10.45
C ALA A 237 12.97 -0.29 10.20
N LEU A 238 13.36 -0.09 8.95
CA LEU A 238 14.73 0.09 8.51
C LEU A 238 14.89 1.53 8.02
N ALA A 239 15.74 2.31 8.68
CA ALA A 239 16.05 3.65 8.20
C ALA A 239 16.65 3.59 6.78
N SER A 240 16.04 4.32 5.85
CA SER A 240 16.51 4.45 4.48
C SER A 240 16.47 5.92 4.02
N PRO A 241 17.10 6.83 4.79
CA PRO A 241 17.02 8.26 4.57
C PRO A 241 17.70 8.70 3.27
N GLY A 242 17.27 9.85 2.76
CA GLY A 242 17.90 10.53 1.64
C GLY A 242 16.92 11.00 0.59
N HIS A 243 15.98 10.14 0.16
CA HIS A 243 14.84 10.59 -0.65
C HIS A 243 14.05 11.64 0.14
N THR A 244 13.65 11.31 1.34
CA THR A 244 13.30 12.26 2.39
C THR A 244 14.15 11.99 3.64
N PRO A 245 14.23 12.94 4.59
CA PRO A 245 15.08 12.77 5.78
C PRO A 245 14.68 11.61 6.69
N GLY A 246 13.39 11.31 6.79
CA GLY A 246 12.84 10.23 7.60
C GLY A 246 12.33 9.05 6.78
N HIS A 247 12.71 8.95 5.49
CA HIS A 247 12.28 7.83 4.66
C HIS A 247 12.64 6.50 5.31
N THR A 248 11.66 5.60 5.38
CA THR A 248 11.72 4.32 6.08
C THR A 248 11.28 3.19 5.17
N SER A 249 12.01 2.10 5.17
CA SER A 249 11.60 0.83 4.57
C SER A 249 11.13 -0.13 5.65
N TYR A 250 10.20 -1.03 5.32
CA TYR A 250 9.66 -1.99 6.29
C TYR A 250 10.03 -3.42 5.92
N LEU A 251 10.71 -4.10 6.83
CA LEU A 251 11.02 -5.52 6.73
C LEU A 251 10.00 -6.31 7.53
N ILE A 252 9.22 -7.16 6.85
CA ILE A 252 8.11 -7.90 7.42
C ILE A 252 8.47 -9.39 7.46
N ASP A 253 8.31 -10.01 8.62
CA ASP A 253 8.65 -11.40 8.85
C ASP A 253 7.53 -12.33 8.37
N GLY A 254 7.83 -13.19 7.41
CA GLY A 254 6.92 -14.20 6.87
C GLY A 254 7.08 -15.58 7.48
N GLY A 255 7.95 -15.75 8.49
CA GLY A 255 8.31 -17.05 9.02
C GLY A 255 9.20 -17.85 8.05
N ASP A 256 9.77 -18.96 8.54
CA ASP A 256 10.61 -19.88 7.75
C ASP A 256 11.71 -19.18 6.93
N ALA A 257 12.36 -18.19 7.52
CA ALA A 257 13.35 -17.33 6.90
C ALA A 257 12.85 -16.48 5.70
N GLN A 258 11.56 -16.52 5.38
CA GLN A 258 10.99 -15.67 4.34
C GLN A 258 10.69 -14.28 4.86
N LYS A 259 11.13 -13.26 4.14
CA LYS A 259 10.90 -11.87 4.51
C LYS A 259 10.45 -11.06 3.30
N LEU A 260 9.56 -10.09 3.56
CA LEU A 260 9.15 -9.07 2.61
C LEU A 260 9.78 -7.74 3.00
N LEU A 261 10.52 -7.12 2.10
CA LEU A 261 11.02 -5.75 2.22
C LEU A 261 10.16 -4.82 1.38
N VAL A 262 9.34 -3.99 2.02
CA VAL A 262 8.65 -2.87 1.35
C VAL A 262 9.52 -1.65 1.49
N TRP A 263 10.07 -1.15 0.38
CA TRP A 263 11.17 -0.18 0.44
C TRP A 263 10.84 1.24 0.01
N GLY A 264 9.55 1.55 -0.33
CA GLY A 264 9.14 2.89 -0.75
C GLY A 264 9.91 3.39 -1.95
N ASP A 265 10.57 4.53 -1.82
CA ASP A 265 11.25 5.30 -2.86
C ASP A 265 12.77 5.11 -2.92
N VAL A 266 13.20 3.93 -2.56
CA VAL A 266 14.60 3.53 -2.75
C VAL A 266 14.96 3.45 -4.24
N VAL A 267 13.99 3.10 -5.09
CA VAL A 267 14.15 2.98 -6.56
C VAL A 267 12.93 3.57 -7.27
N HIS A 268 13.15 4.58 -8.13
CA HIS A 268 12.15 5.19 -9.02
C HIS A 268 12.33 4.69 -10.46
N TYR A 269 13.50 4.86 -11.01
CA TYR A 269 13.84 4.46 -12.37
C TYR A 269 14.48 3.07 -12.35
N HIS A 270 13.66 2.03 -12.23
CA HIS A 270 14.12 0.66 -12.00
C HIS A 270 15.19 0.21 -13.01
N VAL A 271 15.01 0.48 -14.31
CA VAL A 271 15.96 0.10 -15.36
C VAL A 271 17.33 0.76 -15.16
N VAL A 272 17.33 2.00 -14.68
CA VAL A 272 18.55 2.78 -14.48
C VAL A 272 19.20 2.46 -13.13
N GLN A 273 18.42 2.53 -12.04
CA GLN A 273 18.98 2.48 -10.69
C GLN A 273 19.38 1.08 -10.24
N PHE A 274 18.83 0.01 -10.82
CA PHE A 274 19.40 -1.33 -10.63
C PHE A 274 20.74 -1.48 -11.37
N ALA A 275 20.83 -1.03 -12.61
CA ALA A 275 22.06 -1.11 -13.40
C ALA A 275 23.14 -0.13 -12.91
N ARG A 276 22.73 0.99 -12.37
CA ARG A 276 23.59 2.08 -11.88
C ARG A 276 23.06 2.58 -10.54
N PRO A 277 23.35 1.90 -9.42
CA PRO A 277 22.82 2.29 -8.10
C PRO A 277 23.27 3.67 -7.60
N SER A 278 24.27 4.27 -8.26
CA SER A 278 24.72 5.65 -8.01
C SER A 278 23.87 6.72 -8.71
N ALA A 279 22.99 6.35 -9.64
CA ALA A 279 22.04 7.30 -10.22
C ALA A 279 21.06 7.76 -9.15
N SER A 280 20.84 9.08 -9.04
CA SER A 280 19.90 9.67 -8.09
C SER A 280 18.70 10.28 -8.82
N PHE A 281 17.68 10.59 -8.06
CA PHE A 281 16.50 11.30 -8.51
C PHE A 281 16.60 12.78 -8.10
N GLU A 282 16.11 13.68 -8.96
CA GLU A 282 16.17 15.12 -8.68
C GLU A 282 15.46 15.50 -7.38
N ALA A 283 14.37 14.81 -7.04
CA ALA A 283 13.61 15.03 -5.81
C ALA A 283 14.25 14.40 -4.55
N ASP A 284 15.39 13.69 -4.67
CA ASP A 284 16.12 13.24 -3.49
C ASP A 284 16.63 14.45 -2.69
N VAL A 285 16.13 14.63 -1.46
CA VAL A 285 16.50 15.74 -0.56
C VAL A 285 17.99 15.71 -0.23
N ASP A 286 18.53 14.50 -0.02
CA ASP A 286 19.96 14.24 0.18
C ASP A 286 20.40 13.09 -0.73
N ARG A 287 20.95 13.44 -1.88
CA ARG A 287 21.39 12.47 -2.89
C ARG A 287 22.44 11.49 -2.39
N VAL A 288 23.34 11.95 -1.54
CA VAL A 288 24.42 11.09 -1.01
C VAL A 288 23.83 10.00 -0.12
N ARG A 289 22.93 10.39 0.77
CA ARG A 289 22.25 9.46 1.66
C ARG A 289 21.28 8.55 0.88
N ALA A 290 20.54 9.06 -0.10
CA ALA A 290 19.65 8.26 -0.94
C ALA A 290 20.41 7.16 -1.70
N ILE A 291 21.56 7.49 -2.28
CA ILE A 291 22.44 6.52 -2.94
C ILE A 291 22.99 5.50 -1.93
N ALA A 292 23.39 5.92 -0.74
CA ALA A 292 23.88 5.03 0.31
C ALA A 292 22.81 4.05 0.78
N SER A 293 21.60 4.55 1.07
CA SER A 293 20.44 3.74 1.46
C SER A 293 20.07 2.73 0.36
N ARG A 294 20.03 3.16 -0.90
CA ARG A 294 19.76 2.29 -2.06
C ARG A 294 20.78 1.17 -2.15
N ARG A 295 22.08 1.50 -2.14
CA ARG A 295 23.15 0.49 -2.23
C ARG A 295 23.09 -0.51 -1.09
N GLN A 296 22.85 -0.03 0.13
CA GLN A 296 22.72 -0.88 1.30
C GLN A 296 21.55 -1.87 1.16
N LEU A 297 20.37 -1.38 0.83
CA LEU A 297 19.15 -2.21 0.74
C LEU A 297 19.21 -3.17 -0.44
N LEU A 298 19.72 -2.76 -1.61
CA LEU A 298 19.93 -3.65 -2.74
C LEU A 298 20.89 -4.80 -2.38
N ALA A 299 22.01 -4.47 -1.71
CA ALA A 299 22.98 -5.48 -1.28
C ALA A 299 22.41 -6.43 -0.22
N GLN A 300 21.66 -5.92 0.74
CA GLN A 300 21.02 -6.74 1.78
C GLN A 300 19.95 -7.65 1.17
N ALA A 301 19.05 -7.12 0.34
CA ALA A 301 18.00 -7.88 -0.31
C ALA A 301 18.55 -8.97 -1.22
N ALA A 302 19.59 -8.66 -2.02
CA ALA A 302 20.23 -9.63 -2.89
C ALA A 302 20.94 -10.76 -2.11
N ARG A 303 21.69 -10.41 -1.05
CA ARG A 303 22.43 -11.38 -0.23
C ARG A 303 21.50 -12.28 0.58
N ALA A 304 20.44 -11.72 1.14
CA ALA A 304 19.51 -12.44 2.01
C ALA A 304 18.37 -13.12 1.24
N GLY A 305 18.25 -12.89 -0.09
CA GLY A 305 17.17 -13.44 -0.90
C GLY A 305 15.78 -12.91 -0.52
N TRP A 306 15.70 -11.71 0.09
CA TRP A 306 14.41 -11.17 0.48
C TRP A 306 13.49 -10.93 -0.71
N ARG A 307 12.20 -11.18 -0.53
CA ARG A 307 11.17 -10.66 -1.43
C ARG A 307 11.11 -9.15 -1.25
N VAL A 308 11.05 -8.42 -2.34
CA VAL A 308 10.96 -6.97 -2.36
C VAL A 308 9.61 -6.55 -2.92
N ALA A 309 9.06 -5.49 -2.34
CA ALA A 309 7.89 -4.74 -2.81
C ALA A 309 8.30 -3.27 -3.01
N GLY A 310 8.18 -2.76 -4.21
CA GLY A 310 8.64 -1.41 -4.56
C GLY A 310 7.53 -0.54 -5.11
N ALA A 311 7.40 0.67 -4.55
CA ALA A 311 6.34 1.61 -4.91
C ALA A 311 6.36 1.96 -6.40
N HIS A 312 7.54 2.14 -6.99
CA HIS A 312 7.72 2.56 -8.37
C HIS A 312 8.23 1.46 -9.31
N LEU A 313 8.16 0.20 -8.88
CA LEU A 313 8.43 -0.94 -9.75
C LEU A 313 7.19 -1.27 -10.60
N PRO A 314 7.37 -1.81 -11.83
CA PRO A 314 6.23 -2.25 -12.63
C PRO A 314 5.31 -3.17 -11.84
N PHE A 315 4.00 -2.87 -11.87
CA PHE A 315 3.01 -3.67 -11.14
C PHE A 315 3.13 -5.17 -11.45
N PRO A 316 3.05 -6.07 -10.45
CA PRO A 316 2.68 -5.84 -9.04
C PRO A 316 3.82 -5.31 -8.14
N GLY A 317 4.97 -4.97 -8.69
CA GLY A 317 6.10 -4.44 -7.93
C GLY A 317 6.77 -5.44 -6.98
N LEU A 318 6.43 -6.74 -7.07
CA LEU A 318 6.92 -7.82 -6.24
C LEU A 318 8.00 -8.63 -6.98
N GLY A 319 9.07 -8.99 -6.29
CA GLY A 319 10.16 -9.77 -6.90
C GLY A 319 11.37 -9.90 -6.00
N HIS A 320 12.52 -10.16 -6.62
CA HIS A 320 13.82 -10.28 -5.96
C HIS A 320 14.86 -9.35 -6.57
N VAL A 321 15.87 -9.04 -5.80
CA VAL A 321 17.09 -8.39 -6.28
C VAL A 321 18.16 -9.45 -6.50
N ARG A 322 18.75 -9.48 -7.70
CA ARG A 322 19.91 -10.31 -8.01
C ARG A 322 21.14 -9.43 -8.20
N ALA A 323 22.25 -9.79 -7.55
CA ALA A 323 23.52 -9.10 -7.75
C ALA A 323 24.13 -9.45 -9.12
N GLU A 324 24.63 -8.46 -9.84
CA GLU A 324 25.32 -8.59 -11.13
C GLU A 324 26.63 -7.79 -11.13
N GLY A 325 27.64 -8.35 -10.49
CA GLY A 325 28.90 -7.61 -10.24
C GLY A 325 28.70 -6.38 -9.38
N ALA A 326 28.99 -5.19 -9.91
CA ALA A 326 28.78 -3.91 -9.23
C ALA A 326 27.34 -3.36 -9.42
N ALA A 327 26.52 -4.04 -10.21
CA ALA A 327 25.14 -3.71 -10.52
C ALA A 327 24.17 -4.73 -9.90
N TYR A 328 22.88 -4.50 -10.12
CA TYR A 328 21.82 -5.41 -9.74
C TYR A 328 20.83 -5.59 -10.89
N ALA A 329 20.06 -6.68 -10.83
CA ALA A 329 18.92 -6.90 -11.68
C ALA A 329 17.65 -7.06 -10.83
N TRP A 330 16.56 -6.54 -11.34
CA TRP A 330 15.23 -6.84 -10.85
C TRP A 330 14.74 -8.15 -11.46
N VAL A 331 14.32 -9.08 -10.61
CA VAL A 331 13.72 -10.37 -11.00
C VAL A 331 12.27 -10.34 -10.52
N PRO A 332 11.31 -10.03 -11.41
CA PRO A 332 9.90 -9.96 -11.01
C PRO A 332 9.40 -11.31 -10.52
N ALA A 333 8.40 -11.28 -9.63
CA ALA A 333 7.73 -12.49 -9.17
C ALA A 333 6.97 -13.14 -10.34
N GLU A 334 7.04 -14.46 -10.42
CA GLU A 334 6.20 -15.23 -11.32
C GLU A 334 4.74 -15.17 -10.86
N PHE A 335 3.81 -15.17 -11.83
CA PHE A 335 2.39 -15.31 -11.53
C PHE A 335 2.13 -16.72 -10.97
N SER A 336 1.68 -16.79 -9.73
CA SER A 336 1.46 -18.05 -9.04
C SER A 336 0.08 -18.11 -8.41
N PRO A 337 -0.60 -19.28 -8.41
CA PRO A 337 -1.85 -19.42 -7.68
C PRO A 337 -1.61 -19.26 -6.18
N LEU A 338 -2.62 -18.74 -5.46
CA LEU A 338 -2.58 -18.76 -4.01
C LEU A 338 -2.63 -20.22 -3.50
N PRO A 339 -1.89 -20.53 -2.42
CA PRO A 339 -2.06 -21.82 -1.76
C PRO A 339 -3.52 -22.06 -1.39
N ALA A 340 -4.00 -23.28 -1.58
CA ALA A 340 -5.33 -23.67 -1.11
C ALA A 340 -5.42 -23.40 0.40
N VAL A 341 -6.47 -22.71 0.84
CA VAL A 341 -6.75 -22.57 2.27
C VAL A 341 -7.12 -23.96 2.77
N PRO A 342 -6.43 -24.53 3.77
CA PRO A 342 -6.88 -25.76 4.40
C PRO A 342 -8.33 -25.57 4.87
N ARG A 343 -9.22 -26.46 4.45
CA ARG A 343 -10.64 -26.46 4.86
C ARG A 343 -10.75 -26.91 6.30
#